data_2f7f1b57b1d7519d532e54bd99784e70
#
_entry.id   2f7f1b57b1d7519d532e54bd99784e70
#
_cell.length_a   1.000
_cell.length_b   1.000
_cell.length_c   1.000
_cell.angle_alpha   90.00
_cell.angle_beta   90.00
_cell.angle_gamma   90.00
#
_symmetry.space_group_name_H-M   'P 1'
#
loop_
_entity.id
_entity.type
_entity.pdbx_description
1 polymer ?
#
loop_
_entity_poly.entity_id
_entity_poly.type
_entity_poly.pdbx_seq_one_letter_code
_entity_poly.pdbx_strand_id
1 'polypeptide(L)'
;MRLRLYHHHDGARVAYRETGTGPAIALLHSLGLSHREWEPIVGPLSARFRVVLPDLPLHGDSEDRPRHPYTPDWFAEVMAGFCREVAGPRPLVAGHDIGAEIALRAVSTGRLEPTRLVLLSNRLHRRDEYPGRRAAWRVACRAAALPGLDRLLARGATLTFRPAIGERLSVQRNPHARDLVRHAFADVGGNGNRARSWAKFVRRWPADAQLHLLDAYPRIDLPVLLLWAEDDPAHPLLGPREALDLLPDAQLRTLPGTGFLMAYDDSVGVARELIAFCG
;
A
#
# COMPACT_ATOMS: atom_id res chain seq x y z
N MET A 1 11.13 17.57 -0.65
CA MET A 1 10.76 17.17 0.74
C MET A 1 11.96 16.54 1.44
N ARG A 2 12.20 16.87 2.73
CA ARG A 2 13.32 16.30 3.50
C ARG A 2 12.97 14.90 4.00
N LEU A 3 13.92 13.96 3.90
CA LEU A 3 13.83 12.62 4.48
C LEU A 3 13.89 12.71 6.02
N ARG A 4 12.98 12.00 6.69
CA ARG A 4 12.93 11.79 8.13
C ARG A 4 12.79 10.30 8.46
N LEU A 5 13.06 9.93 9.71
CA LEU A 5 12.94 8.55 10.19
C LEU A 5 12.03 8.50 11.42
N TYR A 6 11.11 7.57 11.41
CA TYR A 6 10.36 7.12 12.58
C TYR A 6 11.01 5.83 13.11
N HIS A 7 11.13 5.72 14.42
CA HIS A 7 11.72 4.58 15.11
C HIS A 7 10.64 3.88 15.92
N HIS A 8 10.25 2.69 15.47
CA HIS A 8 9.29 1.85 16.20
C HIS A 8 9.98 1.14 17.38
N HIS A 9 9.22 0.82 18.42
CA HIS A 9 9.77 0.24 19.66
C HIS A 9 10.46 -1.12 19.47
N ASP A 10 10.11 -1.90 18.45
CA ASP A 10 10.78 -3.17 18.09
C ASP A 10 12.06 -2.96 17.29
N GLY A 11 12.43 -1.71 17.05
CA GLY A 11 13.61 -1.29 16.31
C GLY A 11 13.42 -1.21 14.80
N ALA A 12 12.19 -1.32 14.27
CA ALA A 12 11.91 -1.02 12.88
C ALA A 12 12.04 0.49 12.62
N ARG A 13 12.57 0.85 11.45
CA ARG A 13 12.73 2.24 11.02
C ARG A 13 11.96 2.48 9.74
N VAL A 14 11.00 3.43 9.80
CA VAL A 14 10.19 3.86 8.67
C VAL A 14 10.70 5.21 8.20
N ALA A 15 11.17 5.26 6.96
CA ALA A 15 11.51 6.51 6.29
C ALA A 15 10.24 7.21 5.85
N TYR A 16 10.19 8.53 5.99
CA TYR A 16 9.06 9.30 5.53
C TYR A 16 9.45 10.72 5.09
N ARG A 17 8.55 11.33 4.39
CA ARG A 17 8.62 12.75 3.99
C ARG A 17 7.31 13.43 4.34
N GLU A 18 7.36 14.73 4.52
CA GLU A 18 6.16 15.51 4.76
C GLU A 18 6.23 16.89 4.09
N THR A 19 5.07 17.43 3.76
CA THR A 19 4.91 18.77 3.18
C THR A 19 3.51 19.31 3.46
N GLY A 20 3.35 20.62 3.33
CA GLY A 20 2.07 21.28 3.61
C GLY A 20 1.83 21.53 5.10
N THR A 21 0.69 22.13 5.41
CA THR A 21 0.22 22.48 6.75
C THR A 21 -1.26 22.12 6.89
N GLY A 22 -1.78 22.08 8.12
CA GLY A 22 -3.18 21.72 8.40
C GLY A 22 -3.34 20.29 8.96
N PRO A 23 -4.54 19.70 8.87
CA PRO A 23 -4.79 18.33 9.32
C PRO A 23 -3.85 17.35 8.62
N ALA A 24 -3.31 16.38 9.38
CA ALA A 24 -2.38 15.42 8.80
C ALA A 24 -3.10 14.30 8.05
N ILE A 25 -2.65 14.01 6.83
CA ILE A 25 -3.05 12.85 6.04
C ILE A 25 -1.83 11.96 5.78
N ALA A 26 -1.90 10.70 6.21
CA ALA A 26 -0.88 9.69 5.91
C ALA A 26 -1.28 8.90 4.66
N LEU A 27 -0.39 8.85 3.66
CA LEU A 27 -0.62 8.15 2.40
C LEU A 27 0.27 6.89 2.33
N LEU A 28 -0.33 5.71 2.47
CA LEU A 28 0.34 4.41 2.46
C LEU A 28 0.36 3.84 1.05
N HIS A 29 1.54 3.66 0.49
CA HIS A 29 1.73 3.23 -0.91
C HIS A 29 1.49 1.73 -1.14
N SER A 30 1.42 1.32 -2.39
CA SER A 30 1.21 -0.06 -2.83
C SER A 30 2.46 -0.94 -2.76
N LEU A 31 2.26 -2.24 -2.94
CA LEU A 31 3.31 -3.26 -2.92
C LEU A 31 4.41 -2.97 -3.95
N GLY A 32 5.65 -3.04 -3.49
CA GLY A 32 6.82 -2.88 -4.34
C GLY A 32 7.08 -1.45 -4.81
N LEU A 33 6.30 -0.47 -4.39
CA LEU A 33 6.50 0.94 -4.70
C LEU A 33 7.09 1.72 -3.51
N SER A 34 6.88 3.02 -3.45
CA SER A 34 7.39 3.90 -2.41
C SER A 34 6.51 5.13 -2.28
N HIS A 35 6.83 6.04 -1.37
CA HIS A 35 6.19 7.36 -1.25
C HIS A 35 6.01 8.10 -2.60
N ARG A 36 6.84 7.78 -3.60
CA ARG A 36 6.79 8.39 -4.94
C ARG A 36 5.51 8.08 -5.70
N GLU A 37 4.79 7.04 -5.33
CA GLU A 37 3.48 6.74 -5.90
C GLU A 37 2.52 7.93 -5.80
N TRP A 38 2.67 8.73 -4.76
CA TRP A 38 1.81 9.86 -4.45
C TRP A 38 2.29 11.20 -5.04
N GLU A 39 3.49 11.25 -5.64
CA GLU A 39 4.08 12.50 -6.17
C GLU A 39 3.11 13.32 -7.02
N PRO A 40 2.30 12.73 -7.94
CA PRO A 40 1.39 13.51 -8.78
C PRO A 40 0.31 14.29 -8.02
N ILE A 41 -0.07 13.83 -6.82
CA ILE A 41 -1.16 14.43 -6.03
C ILE A 41 -0.69 15.24 -4.82
N VAL A 42 0.60 15.20 -4.50
CA VAL A 42 1.16 15.91 -3.32
C VAL A 42 0.91 17.41 -3.40
N GLY A 43 1.08 18.02 -4.58
CA GLY A 43 0.87 19.47 -4.76
C GLY A 43 -0.53 19.92 -4.34
N PRO A 44 -1.58 19.41 -4.98
CA PRO A 44 -2.97 19.72 -4.61
C PRO A 44 -3.32 19.42 -3.15
N LEU A 45 -2.86 18.28 -2.61
CA LEU A 45 -3.16 17.90 -1.23
C LEU A 45 -2.43 18.79 -0.22
N SER A 46 -1.18 19.18 -0.48
CA SER A 46 -0.38 20.00 0.44
C SER A 46 -0.91 21.42 0.61
N ALA A 47 -1.79 21.87 -0.27
CA ALA A 47 -2.49 23.15 -0.13
C ALA A 47 -3.54 23.14 1.01
N ARG A 48 -3.97 21.97 1.48
CA ARG A 48 -5.01 21.81 2.50
C ARG A 48 -4.61 20.94 3.68
N PHE A 49 -3.64 20.05 3.48
CA PHE A 49 -3.23 19.03 4.45
C PHE A 49 -1.73 19.08 4.71
N ARG A 50 -1.33 18.66 5.89
CA ARG A 50 0.03 18.18 6.12
C ARG A 50 0.10 16.75 5.59
N VAL A 51 0.63 16.60 4.37
CA VAL A 51 0.75 15.32 3.68
C VAL A 51 1.98 14.57 4.22
N VAL A 52 1.76 13.38 4.76
CA VAL A 52 2.79 12.52 5.35
C VAL A 52 2.93 11.27 4.48
N LEU A 53 4.11 11.03 3.98
CA LEU A 53 4.44 10.05 2.94
C LEU A 53 5.47 9.04 3.46
N PRO A 54 5.07 8.00 4.20
CA PRO A 54 5.99 6.94 4.59
C PRO A 54 6.37 6.05 3.41
N ASP A 55 7.57 5.51 3.46
CA ASP A 55 7.90 4.26 2.78
C ASP A 55 7.55 3.11 3.72
N LEU A 56 6.71 2.18 3.31
CA LEU A 56 6.37 1.01 4.12
C LEU A 56 7.65 0.24 4.51
N PRO A 57 7.70 -0.45 5.65
CA PRO A 57 8.85 -1.31 5.96
C PRO A 57 9.22 -2.21 4.79
N LEU A 58 10.52 -2.38 4.51
CA LEU A 58 11.06 -3.11 3.37
C LEU A 58 11.01 -2.37 2.03
N HIS A 59 10.30 -1.24 1.92
CA HIS A 59 10.12 -0.48 0.69
C HIS A 59 10.90 0.83 0.74
N GLY A 60 11.24 1.37 -0.44
CA GLY A 60 11.87 2.68 -0.60
C GLY A 60 13.10 2.86 0.28
N ASP A 61 13.12 3.97 1.04
CA ASP A 61 14.21 4.31 1.97
C ASP A 61 14.03 3.70 3.38
N SER A 62 12.95 2.93 3.60
CA SER A 62 12.72 2.24 4.88
C SER A 62 13.63 1.03 5.06
N GLU A 63 13.83 0.66 6.33
CA GLU A 63 14.72 -0.42 6.71
C GLU A 63 14.24 -1.80 6.26
N ASP A 64 15.19 -2.67 5.94
CA ASP A 64 14.98 -4.02 5.39
C ASP A 64 15.65 -5.13 6.21
N ARG A 65 15.61 -5.06 7.55
CA ARG A 65 16.28 -6.05 8.41
C ARG A 65 15.60 -7.42 8.35
N PRO A 66 16.33 -8.52 8.03
CA PRO A 66 15.77 -9.88 7.97
C PRO A 66 15.19 -10.40 9.30
N ARG A 67 15.53 -9.78 10.44
CA ARG A 67 15.01 -10.17 11.75
C ARG A 67 13.53 -9.85 11.95
N HIS A 68 13.01 -8.82 11.26
CA HIS A 68 11.60 -8.44 11.40
C HIS A 68 10.66 -9.54 10.91
N PRO A 69 9.47 -9.68 11.51
CA PRO A 69 8.56 -10.77 11.18
C PRO A 69 7.91 -10.66 9.81
N TYR A 70 7.70 -9.44 9.29
CA TYR A 70 7.03 -9.16 8.01
C TYR A 70 5.67 -9.84 7.85
N THR A 71 4.93 -10.00 8.95
CA THR A 71 3.54 -10.46 8.91
C THR A 71 2.58 -9.27 8.72
N PRO A 72 1.36 -9.49 8.20
CA PRO A 72 0.35 -8.43 8.09
C PRO A 72 0.09 -7.70 9.42
N ASP A 73 0.03 -8.44 10.53
CA ASP A 73 -0.17 -7.85 11.86
C ASP A 73 0.99 -6.97 12.30
N TRP A 74 2.22 -7.38 12.00
CA TRP A 74 3.40 -6.58 12.29
C TRP A 74 3.44 -5.28 11.47
N PHE A 75 3.09 -5.35 10.16
CA PHE A 75 2.98 -4.14 9.35
C PHE A 75 1.89 -3.20 9.90
N ALA A 76 0.73 -3.75 10.27
CA ALA A 76 -0.35 -2.97 10.84
C ALA A 76 0.07 -2.29 12.15
N GLU A 77 0.81 -2.98 13.03
CA GLU A 77 1.33 -2.43 14.29
C GLU A 77 2.35 -1.31 14.06
N VAL A 78 3.36 -1.56 13.20
CA VAL A 78 4.39 -0.56 12.87
C VAL A 78 3.77 0.69 12.26
N MET A 79 2.86 0.52 11.28
CA MET A 79 2.24 1.65 10.59
C MET A 79 1.20 2.36 11.44
N ALA A 80 0.50 1.67 12.35
CA ALA A 80 -0.36 2.31 13.34
C ALA A 80 0.46 3.18 14.31
N GLY A 81 1.58 2.67 14.82
CA GLY A 81 2.52 3.45 15.63
C GLY A 81 3.05 4.68 14.88
N PHE A 82 3.50 4.49 13.65
CA PHE A 82 3.91 5.58 12.77
C PHE A 82 2.83 6.65 12.62
N CYS A 83 1.61 6.25 12.27
CA CYS A 83 0.50 7.19 12.07
C CYS A 83 0.20 7.99 13.33
N ARG A 84 0.15 7.34 14.51
CA ARG A 84 -0.14 8.03 15.77
C ARG A 84 0.96 9.02 16.16
N GLU A 85 2.23 8.65 16.02
CA GLU A 85 3.34 9.49 16.46
C GLU A 85 3.66 10.61 15.47
N VAL A 86 3.61 10.32 14.17
CA VAL A 86 4.00 11.27 13.13
C VAL A 86 2.82 12.09 12.61
N ALA A 87 1.68 11.45 12.34
CA ALA A 87 0.51 12.14 11.80
C ALA A 87 -0.49 12.60 12.89
N GLY A 88 -0.32 12.13 14.12
CA GLY A 88 -1.16 12.49 15.26
C GLY A 88 -2.09 11.37 15.71
N PRO A 89 -2.76 11.53 16.87
CA PRO A 89 -3.51 10.45 17.52
C PRO A 89 -4.70 9.95 16.68
N ARG A 90 -5.33 10.83 15.91
CA ARG A 90 -6.46 10.51 15.03
C ARG A 90 -6.25 11.11 13.64
N PRO A 91 -5.31 10.61 12.84
CA PRO A 91 -4.99 11.17 11.53
C PRO A 91 -6.06 10.85 10.49
N LEU A 92 -5.99 11.54 9.34
CA LEU A 92 -6.58 11.04 8.10
C LEU A 92 -5.63 9.98 7.53
N VAL A 93 -6.18 8.86 7.06
CA VAL A 93 -5.36 7.79 6.47
C VAL A 93 -5.91 7.39 5.12
N ALA A 94 -5.06 7.38 4.11
CA ALA A 94 -5.35 6.81 2.81
C ALA A 94 -4.31 5.74 2.48
N GLY A 95 -4.74 4.63 1.94
CA GLY A 95 -3.85 3.55 1.51
C GLY A 95 -4.25 3.00 0.16
N HIS A 96 -3.27 2.52 -0.62
CA HIS A 96 -3.48 1.86 -1.89
C HIS A 96 -2.92 0.43 -1.84
N ASP A 97 -3.63 -0.53 -2.43
CA ASP A 97 -3.25 -1.95 -2.48
C ASP A 97 -2.83 -2.47 -1.10
N ILE A 98 -1.57 -2.88 -0.91
CA ILE A 98 -1.07 -3.35 0.39
C ILE A 98 -1.14 -2.27 1.47
N GLY A 99 -0.94 -0.99 1.14
CA GLY A 99 -1.09 0.12 2.07
C GLY A 99 -2.51 0.24 2.61
N ALA A 100 -3.51 0.00 1.75
CA ALA A 100 -4.92 -0.07 2.16
C ALA A 100 -5.20 -1.31 3.03
N GLU A 101 -4.65 -2.48 2.67
CA GLU A 101 -4.79 -3.70 3.47
C GLU A 101 -4.18 -3.54 4.88
N ILE A 102 -3.02 -2.88 4.99
CA ILE A 102 -2.36 -2.56 6.27
C ILE A 102 -3.22 -1.61 7.10
N ALA A 103 -3.71 -0.52 6.49
CA ALA A 103 -4.56 0.45 7.17
C ALA A 103 -5.87 -0.19 7.66
N LEU A 104 -6.54 -0.94 6.79
CA LEU A 104 -7.78 -1.65 7.14
C LEU A 104 -7.55 -2.65 8.29
N ARG A 105 -6.45 -3.41 8.26
CA ARG A 105 -6.08 -4.33 9.35
C ARG A 105 -5.80 -3.58 10.65
N ALA A 106 -5.10 -2.45 10.60
CA ALA A 106 -4.84 -1.65 11.78
C ALA A 106 -6.13 -1.12 12.41
N VAL A 107 -7.08 -0.69 11.59
CA VAL A 107 -8.40 -0.21 12.04
C VAL A 107 -9.25 -1.37 12.55
N SER A 108 -9.41 -2.45 11.79
CA SER A 108 -10.25 -3.61 12.16
C SER A 108 -9.80 -4.32 13.43
N THR A 109 -8.52 -4.15 13.81
CA THR A 109 -7.95 -4.72 15.06
C THR A 109 -7.81 -3.70 16.19
N GLY A 110 -8.35 -2.48 16.05
CA GLY A 110 -8.31 -1.41 17.04
C GLY A 110 -6.92 -0.82 17.31
N ARG A 111 -5.94 -1.08 16.43
CA ARG A 111 -4.57 -0.51 16.56
C ARG A 111 -4.50 0.94 16.11
N LEU A 112 -5.42 1.37 15.24
CA LEU A 112 -5.46 2.71 14.67
C LEU A 112 -6.91 3.19 14.59
N GLU A 113 -7.15 4.42 15.06
CA GLU A 113 -8.45 5.09 15.03
C GLU A 113 -8.33 6.40 14.21
N PRO A 114 -8.32 6.35 12.87
CA PRO A 114 -8.27 7.54 12.06
C PRO A 114 -9.60 8.30 12.12
N THR A 115 -9.58 9.60 11.85
CA THR A 115 -10.81 10.37 11.71
C THR A 115 -11.60 9.97 10.46
N ARG A 116 -10.90 9.60 9.40
CA ARG A 116 -11.44 9.09 8.14
C ARG A 116 -10.45 8.10 7.52
N LEU A 117 -10.96 7.09 6.83
CA LEU A 117 -10.18 6.07 6.14
C LEU A 117 -10.49 6.08 4.65
N VAL A 118 -9.47 6.16 3.81
CA VAL A 118 -9.60 5.99 2.36
C VAL A 118 -8.88 4.72 1.93
N LEU A 119 -9.61 3.83 1.30
CA LEU A 119 -9.11 2.57 0.76
C LEU A 119 -9.14 2.66 -0.77
N LEU A 120 -7.97 2.89 -1.39
CA LEU A 120 -7.83 2.87 -2.84
C LEU A 120 -7.58 1.43 -3.29
N SER A 121 -8.10 1.09 -4.45
CA SER A 121 -8.01 -0.23 -5.11
C SER A 121 -7.14 -1.26 -4.40
N ASN A 122 -7.78 -2.22 -3.73
CA ASN A 122 -7.11 -3.27 -2.95
C ASN A 122 -7.96 -4.55 -2.93
N ARG A 123 -7.47 -5.63 -2.33
CA ARG A 123 -8.18 -6.91 -2.33
C ARG A 123 -9.30 -7.00 -1.31
N LEU A 124 -9.31 -6.12 -0.29
CA LEU A 124 -10.27 -6.20 0.81
C LEU A 124 -10.30 -7.61 1.45
N HIS A 125 -11.51 -8.18 1.57
CA HIS A 125 -11.73 -9.55 2.07
C HIS A 125 -11.56 -10.63 0.99
N ARG A 126 -11.46 -10.23 -0.29
CA ARG A 126 -11.38 -11.17 -1.42
C ARG A 126 -9.97 -11.70 -1.62
N ARG A 127 -9.88 -12.83 -2.27
CA ARG A 127 -8.64 -13.40 -2.77
C ARG A 127 -8.38 -12.97 -4.20
N ASP A 128 -7.15 -13.14 -4.66
CA ASP A 128 -6.84 -13.06 -6.08
C ASP A 128 -7.69 -14.13 -6.84
N GLU A 129 -8.52 -13.67 -7.76
CA GLU A 129 -9.45 -14.53 -8.52
C GLU A 129 -8.76 -15.38 -9.57
N TYR A 130 -7.49 -15.10 -9.88
CA TYR A 130 -6.72 -15.86 -10.88
C TYR A 130 -6.03 -17.10 -10.26
N PRO A 131 -6.54 -18.32 -10.49
CA PRO A 131 -5.97 -19.55 -9.90
C PRO A 131 -4.50 -19.77 -10.27
N GLY A 132 -4.09 -19.37 -11.47
CA GLY A 132 -2.70 -19.45 -11.93
C GLY A 132 -1.76 -18.55 -11.15
N ARG A 133 -2.17 -17.34 -10.81
CA ARG A 133 -1.38 -16.40 -9.98
C ARG A 133 -1.22 -16.92 -8.55
N ARG A 134 -2.29 -17.51 -7.97
CA ARG A 134 -2.22 -18.15 -6.66
C ARG A 134 -1.27 -19.36 -6.64
N ALA A 135 -1.30 -20.19 -7.68
CA ALA A 135 -0.39 -21.32 -7.80
C ALA A 135 1.06 -20.84 -7.93
N ALA A 136 1.32 -19.84 -8.79
CA ALA A 136 2.63 -19.23 -8.95
C ALA A 136 3.14 -18.61 -7.63
N TRP A 137 2.29 -17.89 -6.89
CA TRP A 137 2.62 -17.33 -5.59
C TRP A 137 2.98 -18.42 -4.57
N ARG A 138 2.20 -19.50 -4.48
CA ARG A 138 2.51 -20.65 -3.60
C ARG A 138 3.83 -21.32 -3.95
N VAL A 139 4.11 -21.49 -5.23
CA VAL A 139 5.40 -22.02 -5.70
C VAL A 139 6.54 -21.07 -5.33
N ALA A 140 6.38 -19.78 -5.56
CA ALA A 140 7.36 -18.76 -5.17
C ALA A 140 7.61 -18.77 -3.64
N CYS A 141 6.55 -18.89 -2.83
CA CYS A 141 6.67 -19.01 -1.37
C CYS A 141 7.47 -20.21 -0.93
N ARG A 142 7.23 -21.39 -1.56
CA ARG A 142 7.97 -22.63 -1.28
C ARG A 142 9.43 -22.51 -1.73
N ALA A 143 9.67 -22.00 -2.91
CA ALA A 143 11.01 -21.80 -3.44
C ALA A 143 11.81 -20.80 -2.58
N ALA A 144 11.19 -19.70 -2.14
CA ALA A 144 11.80 -18.71 -1.25
C ALA A 144 12.14 -19.28 0.15
N ALA A 145 11.63 -20.45 0.52
CA ALA A 145 11.99 -21.14 1.76
C ALA A 145 13.32 -21.91 1.68
N LEU A 146 13.81 -22.19 0.48
CA LEU A 146 15.05 -22.95 0.28
C LEU A 146 16.28 -22.03 0.46
N PRO A 147 17.28 -22.46 1.22
CA PRO A 147 18.51 -21.67 1.43
C PRO A 147 19.20 -21.31 0.11
N GLY A 148 19.50 -20.03 -0.08
CA GLY A 148 20.20 -19.51 -1.27
C GLY A 148 19.30 -19.25 -2.50
N LEU A 149 18.10 -19.83 -2.56
CA LEU A 149 17.17 -19.60 -3.66
C LEU A 149 16.50 -18.23 -3.57
N ASP A 150 16.43 -17.66 -2.35
CA ASP A 150 15.97 -16.30 -2.09
C ASP A 150 16.74 -15.24 -2.91
N ARG A 151 18.06 -15.40 -3.02
CA ARG A 151 18.91 -14.49 -3.82
C ARG A 151 18.71 -14.65 -5.32
N LEU A 152 18.54 -15.89 -5.79
CA LEU A 152 18.26 -16.16 -7.20
C LEU A 152 16.88 -15.63 -7.61
N LEU A 153 15.87 -15.81 -6.76
CA LEU A 153 14.53 -15.28 -6.98
C LEU A 153 14.51 -13.75 -6.97
N ALA A 154 15.26 -13.11 -6.05
CA ALA A 154 15.39 -11.67 -6.02
C ALA A 154 16.08 -11.13 -7.29
N ARG A 155 17.13 -11.79 -7.78
CA ARG A 155 17.76 -11.44 -9.07
C ARG A 155 16.80 -11.68 -10.25
N GLY A 156 16.07 -12.78 -10.25
CA GLY A 156 15.04 -13.05 -11.26
C GLY A 156 13.93 -12.01 -11.26
N ALA A 157 13.49 -11.56 -10.08
CA ALA A 157 12.50 -10.49 -9.94
C ALA A 157 12.99 -9.17 -10.55
N THR A 158 14.25 -8.77 -10.32
CA THR A 158 14.81 -7.55 -10.92
C THR A 158 14.92 -7.61 -12.45
N LEU A 159 15.06 -8.82 -13.02
CA LEU A 159 15.08 -9.03 -14.47
C LEU A 159 13.66 -9.03 -15.08
N THR A 160 12.66 -9.48 -14.31
CA THR A 160 11.26 -9.52 -14.73
C THR A 160 10.54 -8.19 -14.54
N PHE A 161 10.85 -7.45 -13.49
CA PHE A 161 10.32 -6.10 -13.24
C PHE A 161 11.11 -5.05 -14.02
N ARG A 162 11.03 -5.14 -15.34
CA ARG A 162 11.63 -4.12 -16.25
C ARG A 162 10.83 -2.81 -16.17
N PRO A 163 11.45 -1.66 -16.49
CA PRO A 163 10.76 -0.36 -16.55
C PRO A 163 9.48 -0.34 -17.39
N ALA A 164 9.42 -1.19 -18.43
CA ALA A 164 8.23 -1.38 -19.26
C ALA A 164 6.99 -1.93 -18.49
N ILE A 165 7.18 -2.55 -17.33
CA ILE A 165 6.06 -3.01 -16.48
C ILE A 165 5.40 -1.80 -15.82
N GLY A 166 6.16 -0.78 -15.39
CA GLY A 166 5.59 0.44 -14.84
C GLY A 166 4.62 1.13 -15.78
N GLU A 167 4.94 1.17 -17.10
CA GLU A 167 4.01 1.72 -18.09
C GLU A 167 2.74 0.87 -18.26
N ARG A 168 2.84 -0.45 -18.05
CA ARG A 168 1.68 -1.34 -18.15
C ARG A 168 0.77 -1.29 -16.92
N LEU A 169 1.29 -0.80 -15.79
CA LEU A 169 0.50 -0.56 -14.58
C LEU A 169 -0.32 0.74 -14.67
N SER A 170 0.05 1.63 -15.60
CA SER A 170 -0.69 2.84 -15.93
C SER A 170 -1.47 2.59 -17.24
N VAL A 171 -2.78 2.76 -17.20
CA VAL A 171 -3.66 2.67 -18.38
C VAL A 171 -3.30 3.78 -19.39
N GLN A 172 -2.97 4.97 -18.88
CA GLN A 172 -2.58 6.12 -19.67
C GLN A 172 -1.13 6.03 -20.19
N ARG A 173 -0.40 4.94 -19.87
CA ARG A 173 1.01 4.74 -20.21
C ARG A 173 1.91 5.90 -19.81
N ASN A 174 1.67 6.45 -18.64
CA ASN A 174 2.41 7.61 -18.13
C ASN A 174 3.92 7.30 -18.06
N PRO A 175 4.78 8.08 -18.74
CA PRO A 175 6.22 7.81 -18.78
C PRO A 175 6.90 7.89 -17.40
N HIS A 176 6.38 8.71 -16.48
CA HIS A 176 6.91 8.81 -15.12
C HIS A 176 6.66 7.54 -14.29
N ALA A 177 5.69 6.71 -14.65
CA ALA A 177 5.47 5.41 -14.05
C ALA A 177 6.65 4.43 -14.25
N ARG A 178 7.45 4.60 -15.32
CA ARG A 178 8.70 3.84 -15.54
C ARG A 178 9.70 4.07 -14.41
N ASP A 179 9.91 5.32 -14.06
CA ASP A 179 10.91 5.71 -13.06
C ASP A 179 10.47 5.27 -11.66
N LEU A 180 9.17 5.29 -11.38
CA LEU A 180 8.61 4.77 -10.14
C LEU A 180 8.98 3.29 -9.93
N VAL A 181 8.72 2.43 -10.90
CA VAL A 181 9.00 0.99 -10.81
C VAL A 181 10.50 0.71 -10.82
N ARG A 182 11.29 1.44 -11.62
CA ARG A 182 12.75 1.30 -11.63
C ARG A 182 13.34 1.57 -10.25
N HIS A 183 12.88 2.62 -9.59
CA HIS A 183 13.37 3.00 -8.26
C HIS A 183 13.01 1.96 -7.19
N ALA A 184 11.79 1.41 -7.25
CA ALA A 184 11.29 0.44 -6.29
C ALA A 184 12.10 -0.88 -6.25
N PHE A 185 12.58 -1.35 -7.39
CA PHE A 185 13.25 -2.65 -7.52
C PHE A 185 14.77 -2.58 -7.71
N ALA A 186 15.36 -1.38 -7.84
CA ALA A 186 16.78 -1.20 -8.15
C ALA A 186 17.71 -1.95 -7.18
N ASP A 187 17.37 -2.02 -5.89
CA ASP A 187 18.24 -2.56 -4.85
C ASP A 187 17.96 -4.02 -4.46
N VAL A 188 16.82 -4.59 -4.88
CA VAL A 188 16.40 -5.93 -4.43
C VAL A 188 17.41 -7.00 -4.82
N GLY A 189 17.96 -6.93 -6.03
CA GLY A 189 18.91 -7.91 -6.55
C GLY A 189 20.34 -7.74 -6.05
N GLY A 190 20.73 -6.52 -5.67
CA GLY A 190 22.10 -6.18 -5.23
C GLY A 190 22.35 -6.39 -3.73
N ASN A 191 21.28 -6.36 -2.91
CA ASN A 191 21.38 -6.43 -1.45
C ASN A 191 20.81 -7.75 -0.91
N GLY A 192 21.71 -8.61 -0.40
CA GLY A 192 21.33 -9.94 0.12
C GLY A 192 20.42 -9.91 1.36
N ASN A 193 20.46 -8.84 2.18
CA ASN A 193 19.54 -8.69 3.32
C ASN A 193 18.14 -8.32 2.82
N ARG A 194 18.03 -7.41 1.87
CA ARG A 194 16.78 -7.03 1.23
C ARG A 194 16.13 -8.23 0.54
N ALA A 195 16.89 -9.03 -0.20
CA ALA A 195 16.41 -10.25 -0.82
C ALA A 195 15.82 -11.25 0.19
N ARG A 196 16.49 -11.47 1.34
CA ARG A 196 15.98 -12.33 2.41
C ARG A 196 14.71 -11.78 3.06
N SER A 197 14.66 -10.48 3.27
CA SER A 197 13.49 -9.80 3.85
C SER A 197 12.29 -9.91 2.92
N TRP A 198 12.49 -9.71 1.61
CA TRP A 198 11.45 -9.91 0.59
C TRP A 198 10.97 -11.36 0.53
N ALA A 199 11.88 -12.34 0.56
CA ALA A 199 11.51 -13.76 0.59
C ALA A 199 10.67 -14.10 1.84
N LYS A 200 11.02 -13.52 2.99
CA LYS A 200 10.26 -13.68 4.23
C LYS A 200 8.89 -13.04 4.15
N PHE A 201 8.79 -11.82 3.61
CA PHE A 201 7.54 -11.12 3.36
C PHE A 201 6.62 -11.95 2.46
N VAL A 202 7.10 -12.38 1.28
CA VAL A 202 6.34 -13.19 0.32
C VAL A 202 5.73 -14.43 0.97
N ARG A 203 6.49 -15.13 1.85
CA ARG A 203 6.01 -16.31 2.57
C ARG A 203 4.98 -16.02 3.65
N ARG A 204 4.98 -14.81 4.20
CA ARG A 204 4.13 -14.41 5.34
C ARG A 204 2.88 -13.67 4.93
N TRP A 205 2.87 -13.09 3.73
CA TRP A 205 1.71 -12.36 3.23
C TRP A 205 0.63 -13.32 2.74
N PRO A 206 -0.63 -13.19 3.18
CA PRO A 206 -1.69 -14.12 2.84
C PRO A 206 -2.00 -14.10 1.34
N ALA A 207 -2.04 -15.28 0.74
CA ALA A 207 -2.53 -15.49 -0.63
C ALA A 207 -4.03 -15.81 -0.68
N ASP A 208 -4.62 -16.11 0.48
CA ASP A 208 -6.02 -16.52 0.61
C ASP A 208 -6.93 -15.33 0.98
N ALA A 209 -8.23 -15.53 0.80
CA ALA A 209 -9.24 -14.56 1.16
C ALA A 209 -9.16 -14.20 2.65
N GLN A 210 -9.29 -12.91 2.98
CA GLN A 210 -9.30 -12.40 4.34
C GLN A 210 -10.74 -12.36 4.90
N LEU A 211 -11.40 -13.52 4.95
CA LEU A 211 -12.82 -13.61 5.28
C LEU A 211 -13.17 -13.08 6.67
N HIS A 212 -12.21 -13.03 7.61
CA HIS A 212 -12.39 -12.43 8.91
C HIS A 212 -12.73 -10.93 8.87
N LEU A 213 -12.42 -10.26 7.76
CA LEU A 213 -12.79 -8.86 7.55
C LEU A 213 -14.30 -8.69 7.38
N LEU A 214 -15.03 -9.70 6.87
CA LEU A 214 -16.49 -9.65 6.75
C LEU A 214 -17.15 -9.43 8.13
N ASP A 215 -16.63 -10.09 9.17
CA ASP A 215 -17.10 -9.90 10.54
C ASP A 215 -16.61 -8.59 11.18
N ALA A 216 -15.55 -8.00 10.62
CA ALA A 216 -14.97 -6.76 11.14
C ALA A 216 -15.65 -5.50 10.57
N TYR A 217 -16.10 -5.53 9.31
CA TYR A 217 -16.69 -4.36 8.66
C TYR A 217 -17.84 -3.71 9.44
N PRO A 218 -18.83 -4.44 9.98
CA PRO A 218 -19.91 -3.83 10.75
C PRO A 218 -19.48 -3.10 12.03
N ARG A 219 -18.23 -3.34 12.49
CA ARG A 219 -17.66 -2.71 13.69
C ARG A 219 -16.74 -1.51 13.38
N ILE A 220 -16.53 -1.20 12.10
CA ILE A 220 -15.75 -0.04 11.68
C ILE A 220 -16.67 1.19 11.70
N ASP A 221 -16.74 1.84 12.86
CA ASP A 221 -17.59 3.00 13.12
C ASP A 221 -16.80 4.31 12.85
N LEU A 222 -16.42 4.51 11.61
CA LEU A 222 -15.79 5.73 11.10
C LEU A 222 -16.07 5.89 9.60
N PRO A 223 -16.03 7.13 9.07
CA PRO A 223 -16.24 7.36 7.65
C PRO A 223 -15.18 6.67 6.78
N VAL A 224 -15.61 5.87 5.79
CA VAL A 224 -14.76 5.15 4.85
C VAL A 224 -15.05 5.54 3.41
N LEU A 225 -14.03 5.92 2.65
CA LEU A 225 -14.11 6.05 1.21
C LEU A 225 -13.45 4.84 0.54
N LEU A 226 -14.21 4.13 -0.28
CA LEU A 226 -13.70 3.14 -1.22
C LEU A 226 -13.50 3.84 -2.57
N LEU A 227 -12.24 4.11 -2.95
CA LEU A 227 -11.88 4.80 -4.19
C LEU A 227 -11.27 3.81 -5.17
N TRP A 228 -11.94 3.53 -6.28
CA TRP A 228 -11.59 2.42 -7.15
C TRP A 228 -11.28 2.84 -8.57
N ALA A 229 -10.24 2.23 -9.15
CA ALA A 229 -9.91 2.30 -10.57
C ALA A 229 -10.80 1.33 -11.35
N GLU A 230 -11.47 1.79 -12.41
CA GLU A 230 -12.36 0.95 -13.20
C GLU A 230 -11.63 -0.04 -14.10
N ASP A 231 -10.43 0.35 -14.58
CA ASP A 231 -9.63 -0.44 -15.50
C ASP A 231 -8.47 -1.19 -14.82
N ASP A 232 -8.58 -1.43 -13.50
CA ASP A 232 -7.60 -2.24 -12.76
C ASP A 232 -8.04 -3.72 -12.68
N PRO A 233 -7.44 -4.60 -13.50
CA PRO A 233 -7.79 -6.01 -13.48
C PRO A 233 -7.34 -6.75 -12.22
N ALA A 234 -6.45 -6.15 -11.41
CA ALA A 234 -5.99 -6.76 -10.16
C ALA A 234 -7.00 -6.60 -9.02
N HIS A 235 -7.82 -5.55 -9.08
CA HIS A 235 -8.78 -5.19 -8.03
C HIS A 235 -10.19 -4.96 -8.59
N PRO A 236 -10.93 -6.03 -8.96
CA PRO A 236 -12.27 -5.90 -9.55
C PRO A 236 -13.26 -5.27 -8.59
N LEU A 237 -14.27 -4.57 -9.17
CA LEU A 237 -15.29 -3.79 -8.44
C LEU A 237 -16.23 -4.62 -7.55
N LEU A 238 -16.17 -5.93 -7.62
CA LEU A 238 -17.04 -6.79 -6.80
C LEU A 238 -16.72 -6.68 -5.31
N GLY A 239 -15.43 -6.66 -4.95
CA GLY A 239 -15.00 -6.53 -3.56
C GLY A 239 -15.48 -5.26 -2.85
N PRO A 240 -15.27 -4.06 -3.42
CA PRO A 240 -15.73 -2.83 -2.79
C PRO A 240 -17.25 -2.69 -2.75
N ARG A 241 -17.99 -3.29 -3.68
CA ARG A 241 -19.47 -3.32 -3.60
C ARG A 241 -19.96 -4.16 -2.42
N GLU A 242 -19.38 -5.35 -2.21
CA GLU A 242 -19.69 -6.18 -1.05
C GLU A 242 -19.27 -5.52 0.27
N ALA A 243 -18.12 -4.86 0.31
CA ALA A 243 -17.68 -4.13 1.50
C ALA A 243 -18.57 -2.92 1.81
N LEU A 244 -19.08 -2.22 0.78
CA LEU A 244 -20.01 -1.10 0.92
C LEU A 244 -21.29 -1.50 1.66
N ASP A 245 -21.81 -2.69 1.37
CA ASP A 245 -23.05 -3.20 2.01
C ASP A 245 -22.85 -3.56 3.49
N LEU A 246 -21.61 -3.73 3.94
CA LEU A 246 -21.27 -4.17 5.29
C LEU A 246 -20.69 -3.06 6.18
N LEU A 247 -20.11 -2.02 5.59
CA LEU A 247 -19.53 -0.89 6.31
C LEU A 247 -20.63 0.13 6.68
N PRO A 248 -20.77 0.52 7.97
CA PRO A 248 -21.86 1.39 8.44
C PRO A 248 -21.87 2.80 7.81
N ASP A 249 -20.69 3.39 7.62
CA ASP A 249 -20.50 4.72 7.03
C ASP A 249 -19.46 4.67 5.91
N ALA A 250 -19.89 4.21 4.74
CA ALA A 250 -19.00 4.07 3.59
C ALA A 250 -19.56 4.71 2.32
N GLN A 251 -18.66 5.14 1.46
CA GLN A 251 -18.95 5.63 0.12
C GLN A 251 -18.04 4.91 -0.88
N LEU A 252 -18.62 4.53 -2.03
CA LEU A 252 -17.85 4.02 -3.17
C LEU A 252 -17.80 5.09 -4.26
N ARG A 253 -16.58 5.39 -4.72
CA ARG A 253 -16.31 6.23 -5.89
C ARG A 253 -15.44 5.45 -6.87
N THR A 254 -15.71 5.57 -8.14
CA THR A 254 -14.92 4.96 -9.21
C THR A 254 -14.32 6.03 -10.10
N LEU A 255 -13.14 5.76 -10.61
CA LEU A 255 -12.44 6.63 -11.55
C LEU A 255 -12.29 5.89 -12.89
N PRO A 256 -13.04 6.33 -13.92
CA PRO A 256 -12.94 5.73 -15.24
C PRO A 256 -11.58 6.06 -15.90
N GLY A 257 -11.10 5.15 -16.75
CA GLY A 257 -9.83 5.34 -17.46
C GLY A 257 -8.59 5.28 -16.55
N THR A 258 -8.72 4.76 -15.33
CA THR A 258 -7.62 4.57 -14.40
C THR A 258 -7.38 3.09 -14.13
N GLY A 259 -6.11 2.71 -14.06
CA GLY A 259 -5.65 1.38 -13.69
C GLY A 259 -4.99 1.35 -12.31
N PHE A 260 -4.05 0.41 -12.13
CA PHE A 260 -3.36 0.24 -10.85
C PHE A 260 -2.70 1.54 -10.36
N LEU A 261 -2.03 2.31 -11.24
CA LEU A 261 -1.37 3.56 -10.86
C LEU A 261 -2.32 4.76 -10.96
N MET A 262 -3.41 4.75 -10.19
CA MET A 262 -4.47 5.75 -10.22
C MET A 262 -3.96 7.20 -10.17
N ALA A 263 -3.01 7.50 -9.27
CA ALA A 263 -2.44 8.84 -9.11
C ALA A 263 -1.65 9.32 -10.33
N TYR A 264 -1.14 8.40 -11.16
CA TYR A 264 -0.45 8.71 -12.41
C TYR A 264 -1.41 8.76 -13.60
N ASP A 265 -2.51 8.02 -13.56
CA ASP A 265 -3.52 8.00 -14.61
C ASP A 265 -4.47 9.19 -14.55
N ASP A 266 -4.97 9.52 -13.35
CA ASP A 266 -5.84 10.67 -13.08
C ASP A 266 -5.51 11.35 -11.74
N SER A 267 -4.42 12.11 -11.72
CA SER A 267 -3.99 12.84 -10.52
C SER A 267 -5.01 13.86 -10.04
N VAL A 268 -5.75 14.47 -10.96
CA VAL A 268 -6.77 15.48 -10.63
C VAL A 268 -7.98 14.83 -9.98
N GLY A 269 -8.46 13.72 -10.54
CA GLY A 269 -9.57 12.95 -9.99
C GLY A 269 -9.25 12.38 -8.61
N VAL A 270 -8.09 11.72 -8.45
CA VAL A 270 -7.68 11.18 -7.15
C VAL A 270 -7.55 12.29 -6.10
N ALA A 271 -6.88 13.40 -6.42
CA ALA A 271 -6.74 14.51 -5.48
C ALA A 271 -8.11 15.14 -5.11
N ARG A 272 -9.00 15.31 -6.10
CA ARG A 272 -10.36 15.84 -5.87
C ARG A 272 -11.16 14.97 -4.89
N GLU A 273 -11.18 13.64 -5.11
CA GLU A 273 -11.93 12.72 -4.23
C GLU A 273 -11.34 12.70 -2.81
N LEU A 274 -10.01 12.69 -2.68
CA LEU A 274 -9.36 12.76 -1.37
C LEU A 274 -9.67 14.08 -0.65
N ILE A 275 -9.59 15.22 -1.35
CA ILE A 275 -9.88 16.53 -0.77
C ILE A 275 -11.36 16.64 -0.38
N ALA A 276 -12.27 16.17 -1.22
CA ALA A 276 -13.70 16.23 -0.96
C ALA A 276 -14.11 15.37 0.25
N PHE A 277 -13.49 14.20 0.40
CA PHE A 277 -13.82 13.30 1.50
C PHE A 277 -13.08 13.66 2.79
N CYS A 278 -11.84 14.10 2.74
CA CYS A 278 -11.01 14.37 3.93
C CYS A 278 -11.10 15.81 4.44
N GLY A 279 -11.50 16.76 3.62
CA GLY A 279 -11.69 18.18 3.97
C GLY A 279 -13.08 18.43 4.45
#